data_b2710df9a6604aac414de96b706aa533
#
_entry.id   b2710df9a6604aac414de96b706aa533
#
_cell.length_a   1.000
_cell.length_b   1.000
_cell.length_c   1.000
_cell.angle_alpha   90.00
_cell.angle_beta   90.00
_cell.angle_gamma   90.00
#
_symmetry.space_group_name_H-M   'P 1'
#
loop_
_entity.id
_entity.type
_entity.pdbx_description
1 polymer ?
#
loop_
_entity_poly.entity_id
_entity_poly.type
_entity_poly.pdbx_seq_one_letter_code
_entity_poly.pdbx_strand_id
1 'polypeptide(L)'
;MAKSSINILKNCAGFSHNDRSEKKQPEYFLPVEFRKENEFDRNGIEAQKLLDSYIKEAKENYKKETGQKFQGRVLNFEAVVNLNQNHTMEDLKKLNENIEKEFGFRAVQTAIHRDEGHIKDGRPIYNYHAHIVFCNLDKNGKTLLKNMTKSDLSKLQDLVSDNLQMERGKPAKETGAKHKHHTVYRAEKEKEHLENENKSLKMELVKAKELQELNKELREELKQAAATREDYAKLEALNKDLKEKIKSKELTNEQLTKIIDE
;
A
#
# COMPACT_ATOMS: atom_id res chain seq x y z
N MET A 1 -13.18 6.22 -5.38
CA MET A 1 -12.90 5.01 -6.19
C MET A 1 -11.41 4.94 -6.48
N ALA A 2 -10.81 3.76 -6.49
CA ALA A 2 -9.42 3.59 -6.88
C ALA A 2 -9.26 3.95 -8.37
N LYS A 3 -8.16 4.65 -8.70
CA LYS A 3 -7.84 4.99 -10.10
C LYS A 3 -7.00 3.90 -10.71
N SER A 4 -7.21 3.66 -12.01
CA SER A 4 -6.36 2.74 -12.76
C SER A 4 -4.94 3.29 -12.86
N SER A 5 -3.98 2.40 -12.78
CA SER A 5 -2.59 2.68 -13.13
C SER A 5 -1.86 1.39 -13.49
N ILE A 6 -0.88 1.49 -14.36
CA ILE A 6 0.11 0.45 -14.59
C ILE A 6 1.50 1.04 -14.41
N ASN A 7 2.30 0.42 -13.55
CA ASN A 7 3.68 0.81 -13.27
C ASN A 7 4.63 -0.28 -13.71
N ILE A 8 5.55 0.04 -14.61
CA ILE A 8 6.58 -0.87 -15.07
C ILE A 8 7.75 -0.84 -14.09
N LEU A 9 8.07 -1.99 -13.53
CA LEU A 9 9.19 -2.19 -12.62
C LEU A 9 10.43 -2.65 -13.40
N LYS A 10 11.55 -1.98 -13.18
CA LYS A 10 12.83 -2.37 -13.81
C LYS A 10 13.39 -3.67 -13.23
N ASN A 11 13.07 -3.96 -11.97
CA ASN A 11 13.45 -5.19 -11.27
C ASN A 11 12.16 -5.93 -10.92
N CYS A 12 12.06 -7.19 -11.34
CA CYS A 12 10.94 -8.05 -10.96
C CYS A 12 11.08 -8.44 -9.49
N ALA A 13 9.98 -8.46 -8.74
CA ALA A 13 9.94 -9.00 -7.37
C ALA A 13 10.24 -10.51 -7.36
N GLY A 14 10.00 -11.18 -8.48
CA GLY A 14 10.22 -12.61 -8.67
C GLY A 14 8.92 -13.40 -8.72
N PHE A 15 8.96 -14.51 -9.42
CA PHE A 15 7.78 -15.38 -9.59
C PHE A 15 7.24 -15.91 -8.26
N SER A 16 8.15 -16.18 -7.29
CA SER A 16 7.79 -16.68 -5.96
C SER A 16 7.09 -15.64 -5.08
N HIS A 17 7.32 -14.36 -5.33
CA HIS A 17 6.55 -13.29 -4.70
C HIS A 17 5.12 -13.28 -5.22
N ASN A 18 4.96 -13.43 -6.52
CA ASN A 18 3.66 -13.34 -7.18
C ASN A 18 2.74 -14.52 -6.82
N ASP A 19 3.28 -15.74 -6.73
CA ASP A 19 2.51 -16.92 -6.32
C ASP A 19 2.53 -17.20 -4.81
N ARG A 20 3.14 -16.28 -4.01
CA ARG A 20 3.27 -16.40 -2.55
C ARG A 20 4.02 -17.64 -2.05
N SER A 21 4.86 -18.25 -2.88
CA SER A 21 5.70 -19.38 -2.48
C SER A 21 7.00 -18.98 -1.77
N GLU A 22 7.27 -17.66 -1.63
CA GLU A 22 8.44 -17.17 -0.90
C GLU A 22 8.34 -17.45 0.61
N LYS A 23 9.49 -17.76 1.24
CA LYS A 23 9.55 -18.16 2.67
C LYS A 23 9.32 -16.98 3.63
N LYS A 24 9.69 -15.77 3.25
CA LYS A 24 9.61 -14.58 4.09
C LYS A 24 8.41 -13.75 3.68
N GLN A 25 7.46 -13.58 4.60
CA GLN A 25 6.31 -12.70 4.38
C GLN A 25 6.73 -11.24 4.56
N PRO A 26 6.39 -10.36 3.61
CA PRO A 26 6.60 -8.92 3.74
C PRO A 26 5.79 -8.29 4.88
N GLU A 27 6.31 -7.20 5.46
CA GLU A 27 5.66 -6.47 6.56
C GLU A 27 4.34 -5.78 6.16
N TYR A 28 4.12 -5.58 4.86
CA TYR A 28 2.91 -4.92 4.34
C TYR A 28 1.71 -5.87 4.14
N PHE A 29 1.82 -7.10 4.59
CA PHE A 29 0.68 -8.01 4.61
C PHE A 29 -0.28 -7.60 5.72
N LEU A 30 -1.59 -7.68 5.42
CA LEU A 30 -2.62 -7.54 6.44
C LEU A 30 -2.49 -8.66 7.50
N PRO A 31 -2.96 -8.44 8.75
CA PRO A 31 -3.16 -9.51 9.71
C PRO A 31 -3.96 -10.68 9.11
N VAL A 32 -3.66 -11.90 9.51
CA VAL A 32 -4.17 -13.13 8.88
C VAL A 32 -5.70 -13.14 8.78
N GLU A 33 -6.38 -12.64 9.80
CA GLU A 33 -7.85 -12.55 9.90
C GLU A 33 -8.49 -11.62 8.84
N PHE A 34 -7.71 -10.72 8.24
CA PHE A 34 -8.19 -9.78 7.21
C PHE A 34 -7.70 -10.13 5.81
N ARG A 35 -6.83 -11.13 5.65
CA ARG A 35 -6.33 -11.50 4.32
C ARG A 35 -7.43 -12.16 3.50
N LYS A 36 -7.53 -11.74 2.25
CA LYS A 36 -8.36 -12.39 1.25
C LYS A 36 -7.49 -13.29 0.38
N GLU A 37 -8.12 -14.24 -0.29
CA GLU A 37 -7.45 -15.19 -1.17
C GLU A 37 -6.84 -14.48 -2.39
N ASN A 38 -5.58 -14.78 -2.65
CA ASN A 38 -4.87 -14.34 -3.84
C ASN A 38 -5.14 -15.31 -4.99
N GLU A 39 -5.01 -14.82 -6.21
CA GLU A 39 -5.16 -15.65 -7.42
C GLU A 39 -3.89 -15.51 -8.28
N PHE A 40 -3.53 -16.58 -8.96
CA PHE A 40 -2.46 -16.56 -9.98
C PHE A 40 -2.76 -17.56 -11.08
N ASP A 41 -2.32 -17.25 -12.31
CA ASP A 41 -2.58 -18.08 -13.49
C ASP A 41 -1.65 -19.30 -13.57
N ARG A 42 -0.44 -19.20 -12.99
CA ARG A 42 0.56 -20.27 -12.91
C ARG A 42 1.57 -20.02 -11.80
N ASN A 43 2.13 -21.10 -11.25
CA ASN A 43 3.18 -20.98 -10.25
C ASN A 43 4.52 -20.52 -10.84
N GLY A 44 5.47 -20.17 -9.97
CA GLY A 44 6.76 -19.62 -10.40
C GLY A 44 7.59 -20.57 -11.27
N ILE A 45 7.49 -21.88 -11.06
CA ILE A 45 8.22 -22.88 -11.86
C ILE A 45 7.66 -22.94 -13.29
N GLU A 46 6.34 -22.93 -13.43
CA GLU A 46 5.66 -22.92 -14.72
C GLU A 46 5.91 -21.61 -15.48
N ALA A 47 5.88 -20.49 -14.76
CA ALA A 47 6.18 -19.17 -15.29
C ALA A 47 7.62 -19.10 -15.84
N GLN A 48 8.61 -19.61 -15.08
CA GLN A 48 10.00 -19.65 -15.53
C GLN A 48 10.16 -20.52 -16.79
N LYS A 49 9.55 -21.68 -16.85
CA LYS A 49 9.58 -22.56 -18.04
C LYS A 49 8.98 -21.86 -19.27
N LEU A 50 7.87 -21.16 -19.10
CA LEU A 50 7.23 -20.39 -20.18
C LEU A 50 8.12 -19.24 -20.66
N LEU A 51 8.71 -18.46 -19.73
CA LEU A 51 9.67 -17.42 -20.06
C LEU A 51 10.84 -17.96 -20.84
N ASP A 52 11.43 -19.05 -20.37
CA ASP A 52 12.59 -19.69 -21.03
C ASP A 52 12.24 -20.15 -22.46
N SER A 53 11.02 -20.64 -22.67
CA SER A 53 10.56 -21.04 -24.00
C SER A 53 10.46 -19.85 -24.95
N TYR A 54 9.88 -18.72 -24.50
CA TYR A 54 9.78 -17.48 -25.27
C TYR A 54 11.16 -16.89 -25.60
N ILE A 55 12.08 -16.91 -24.62
CA ILE A 55 13.45 -16.42 -24.82
C ILE A 55 14.19 -17.31 -25.82
N LYS A 56 14.02 -18.63 -25.74
CA LYS A 56 14.65 -19.57 -26.65
C LYS A 56 14.18 -19.32 -28.10
N GLU A 57 12.87 -19.26 -28.31
CA GLU A 57 12.26 -18.94 -29.61
C GLU A 57 12.84 -17.64 -30.19
N ALA A 58 12.81 -16.58 -29.39
CA ALA A 58 13.28 -15.24 -29.81
C ALA A 58 14.77 -15.26 -30.17
N LYS A 59 15.62 -15.93 -29.40
CA LYS A 59 17.07 -16.04 -29.67
C LYS A 59 17.37 -16.87 -30.91
N GLU A 60 16.63 -17.95 -31.15
CA GLU A 60 16.78 -18.77 -32.35
C GLU A 60 16.39 -18.00 -33.61
N ASN A 61 15.27 -17.28 -33.57
CA ASN A 61 14.82 -16.47 -34.69
C ASN A 61 15.78 -15.29 -34.94
N TYR A 62 16.24 -14.59 -33.90
CA TYR A 62 17.23 -13.55 -34.03
C TYR A 62 18.51 -14.03 -34.73
N LYS A 63 19.00 -15.22 -34.34
CA LYS A 63 20.18 -15.83 -34.96
C LYS A 63 19.93 -16.19 -36.43
N LYS A 64 18.75 -16.70 -36.76
CA LYS A 64 18.36 -17.00 -38.16
C LYS A 64 18.32 -15.75 -39.02
N GLU A 65 17.75 -14.66 -38.50
CA GLU A 65 17.59 -13.40 -39.27
C GLU A 65 18.92 -12.62 -39.41
N THR A 66 19.72 -12.57 -38.36
CA THR A 66 20.90 -11.68 -38.30
C THR A 66 22.24 -12.42 -38.48
N GLY A 67 22.27 -13.71 -38.33
CA GLY A 67 23.49 -14.53 -38.24
C GLY A 67 24.27 -14.33 -36.93
N GLN A 68 23.81 -13.44 -36.02
CA GLN A 68 24.51 -13.03 -34.81
C GLN A 68 23.95 -13.72 -33.55
N LYS A 69 24.80 -13.84 -32.53
CA LYS A 69 24.35 -14.26 -31.21
C LYS A 69 23.61 -13.13 -30.51
N PHE A 70 22.43 -13.41 -29.98
CA PHE A 70 21.68 -12.47 -29.16
C PHE A 70 22.46 -12.03 -27.90
N GLN A 71 22.52 -10.72 -27.62
CA GLN A 71 23.30 -10.15 -26.50
C GLN A 71 22.45 -9.35 -25.49
N GLY A 72 21.12 -9.31 -25.66
CA GLY A 72 20.23 -8.59 -24.75
C GLY A 72 20.28 -9.17 -23.33
N ARG A 73 20.25 -8.27 -22.32
CA ARG A 73 20.36 -8.65 -20.90
C ARG A 73 19.00 -8.60 -20.17
N VAL A 74 18.11 -7.68 -20.52
CA VAL A 74 16.79 -7.51 -19.90
C VAL A 74 15.77 -8.31 -20.70
N LEU A 75 15.50 -9.54 -20.27
CA LEU A 75 14.68 -10.50 -20.99
C LEU A 75 13.22 -10.49 -20.57
N ASN A 76 12.93 -10.00 -19.39
CA ASN A 76 11.59 -9.82 -18.83
C ASN A 76 11.51 -8.53 -18.02
N PHE A 77 10.30 -8.10 -17.74
CA PHE A 77 9.99 -7.02 -16.81
C PHE A 77 8.65 -7.32 -16.11
N GLU A 78 8.40 -6.63 -15.04
CA GLU A 78 7.17 -6.75 -14.28
C GLU A 78 6.38 -5.44 -14.36
N ALA A 79 5.07 -5.56 -14.39
CA ALA A 79 4.16 -4.43 -14.25
C ALA A 79 3.22 -4.65 -13.07
N VAL A 80 3.00 -3.60 -12.28
CA VAL A 80 1.99 -3.60 -11.22
C VAL A 80 0.81 -2.78 -11.68
N VAL A 81 -0.38 -3.38 -11.65
CA VAL A 81 -1.64 -2.81 -12.08
C VAL A 81 -2.55 -2.64 -10.88
N ASN A 82 -3.03 -1.41 -10.63
CA ASN A 82 -4.03 -1.17 -9.59
C ASN A 82 -5.37 -1.79 -9.98
N LEU A 83 -6.02 -2.41 -9.02
CA LEU A 83 -7.31 -3.05 -9.18
C LEU A 83 -8.35 -2.49 -8.19
N ASN A 84 -9.61 -2.80 -8.40
CA ASN A 84 -10.63 -2.76 -7.37
C ASN A 84 -10.97 -4.17 -6.89
N GLN A 85 -11.82 -4.28 -5.88
CA GLN A 85 -12.16 -5.57 -5.26
C GLN A 85 -12.87 -6.57 -6.19
N ASN A 86 -13.45 -6.11 -7.30
CA ASN A 86 -14.31 -6.91 -8.19
C ASN A 86 -13.57 -7.45 -9.41
N HIS A 87 -12.33 -7.03 -9.66
CA HIS A 87 -11.56 -7.52 -10.78
C HIS A 87 -11.15 -8.98 -10.58
N THR A 88 -11.20 -9.73 -11.68
CA THR A 88 -10.97 -11.17 -11.74
C THR A 88 -9.75 -11.50 -12.62
N MET A 89 -9.29 -12.75 -12.58
CA MET A 89 -8.26 -13.24 -13.50
C MET A 89 -8.69 -13.19 -14.97
N GLU A 90 -10.02 -13.30 -15.27
CA GLU A 90 -10.53 -13.20 -16.62
C GLU A 90 -10.40 -11.76 -17.17
N ASP A 91 -10.59 -10.74 -16.33
CA ASP A 91 -10.37 -9.33 -16.72
C ASP A 91 -8.89 -9.10 -17.04
N LEU A 92 -7.98 -9.65 -16.24
CA LEU A 92 -6.54 -9.55 -16.49
C LEU A 92 -6.09 -10.35 -17.72
N LYS A 93 -6.72 -11.47 -18.00
CA LYS A 93 -6.45 -12.22 -19.23
C LYS A 93 -6.78 -11.40 -20.47
N LYS A 94 -7.96 -10.77 -20.51
CA LYS A 94 -8.35 -9.85 -21.60
C LYS A 94 -7.40 -8.67 -21.70
N LEU A 95 -7.02 -8.09 -20.57
CA LEU A 95 -6.03 -7.01 -20.53
C LEU A 95 -4.69 -7.46 -21.15
N ASN A 96 -4.17 -8.64 -20.76
CA ASN A 96 -2.94 -9.20 -21.29
C ASN A 96 -2.99 -9.45 -22.80
N GLU A 97 -4.11 -10.00 -23.30
CA GLU A 97 -4.35 -10.19 -24.74
C GLU A 97 -4.31 -8.86 -25.51
N ASN A 98 -4.92 -7.81 -24.96
CA ASN A 98 -4.91 -6.48 -25.56
C ASN A 98 -3.52 -5.82 -25.48
N ILE A 99 -2.78 -5.99 -24.39
CA ILE A 99 -1.39 -5.54 -24.26
C ILE A 99 -0.48 -6.27 -25.26
N GLU A 100 -0.63 -7.58 -25.42
CA GLU A 100 0.14 -8.34 -26.40
C GLU A 100 -0.17 -7.88 -27.82
N LYS A 101 -1.43 -7.67 -28.16
CA LYS A 101 -1.87 -7.19 -29.49
C LYS A 101 -1.31 -5.82 -29.82
N GLU A 102 -1.32 -4.88 -28.86
CA GLU A 102 -0.92 -3.48 -29.10
C GLU A 102 0.59 -3.27 -29.00
N PHE A 103 1.25 -3.94 -28.05
CA PHE A 103 2.67 -3.68 -27.71
C PHE A 103 3.59 -4.88 -27.92
N GLY A 104 3.04 -6.05 -28.21
CA GLY A 104 3.82 -7.30 -28.38
C GLY A 104 4.29 -7.94 -27.06
N PHE A 105 3.91 -7.42 -25.89
CA PHE A 105 4.30 -7.97 -24.60
C PHE A 105 3.54 -9.26 -24.30
N ARG A 106 4.22 -10.39 -24.29
CA ARG A 106 3.66 -11.70 -23.93
C ARG A 106 3.68 -11.90 -22.43
N ALA A 107 2.52 -12.05 -21.81
CA ALA A 107 2.41 -12.31 -20.39
C ALA A 107 2.97 -13.69 -20.03
N VAL A 108 3.78 -13.74 -18.97
CA VAL A 108 4.45 -14.94 -18.47
C VAL A 108 3.82 -15.44 -17.18
N GLN A 109 3.45 -14.52 -16.29
CA GLN A 109 2.74 -14.81 -15.06
C GLN A 109 1.83 -13.63 -14.71
N THR A 110 0.65 -13.93 -14.22
CA THR A 110 -0.30 -12.95 -13.72
C THR A 110 -0.78 -13.37 -12.36
N ALA A 111 -0.71 -12.47 -11.38
CA ALA A 111 -1.19 -12.72 -10.03
C ALA A 111 -2.01 -11.52 -9.51
N ILE A 112 -3.09 -11.79 -8.79
CA ILE A 112 -3.89 -10.79 -8.08
C ILE A 112 -3.59 -10.93 -6.59
N HIS A 113 -3.14 -9.84 -5.98
CA HIS A 113 -2.90 -9.77 -4.54
C HIS A 113 -4.05 -9.05 -3.84
N ARG A 114 -4.63 -9.74 -2.83
CA ARG A 114 -5.72 -9.25 -1.98
C ARG A 114 -5.41 -9.35 -0.49
N ASP A 115 -4.19 -9.72 -0.15
CA ASP A 115 -3.66 -9.92 1.20
C ASP A 115 -2.84 -8.75 1.72
N GLU A 116 -2.65 -7.71 0.91
CA GLU A 116 -1.85 -6.54 1.22
C GLU A 116 -2.70 -5.33 1.60
N GLY A 117 -2.12 -4.47 2.46
CA GLY A 117 -2.79 -3.25 2.91
C GLY A 117 -2.25 -2.74 4.25
N HIS A 118 -3.10 -2.04 4.99
CA HIS A 118 -2.81 -1.58 6.34
C HIS A 118 -4.09 -1.47 7.17
N ILE A 119 -3.95 -1.42 8.49
CA ILE A 119 -5.07 -1.17 9.40
C ILE A 119 -5.17 0.33 9.65
N LYS A 120 -6.38 0.88 9.51
CA LYS A 120 -6.71 2.25 9.88
C LYS A 120 -7.99 2.25 10.71
N ASP A 121 -7.94 2.84 11.90
CA ASP A 121 -9.08 2.92 12.83
C ASP A 121 -9.73 1.53 13.09
N GLY A 122 -8.89 0.49 13.24
CA GLY A 122 -9.32 -0.90 13.46
C GLY A 122 -9.92 -1.59 12.24
N ARG A 123 -9.89 -0.95 11.04
CA ARG A 123 -10.45 -1.51 9.80
C ARG A 123 -9.37 -1.73 8.75
N PRO A 124 -9.43 -2.83 7.98
CA PRO A 124 -8.48 -3.08 6.91
C PRO A 124 -8.71 -2.16 5.72
N ILE A 125 -7.66 -1.50 5.25
CA ILE A 125 -7.59 -0.79 3.99
C ILE A 125 -6.79 -1.64 3.03
N TYR A 126 -7.47 -2.23 2.05
CA TYR A 126 -6.86 -3.14 1.08
C TYR A 126 -6.14 -2.40 -0.03
N ASN A 127 -5.02 -2.95 -0.45
CA ASN A 127 -4.27 -2.52 -1.64
C ASN A 127 -4.43 -3.58 -2.74
N TYR A 128 -5.58 -3.56 -3.43
CA TYR A 128 -5.83 -4.51 -4.53
C TYR A 128 -4.97 -4.17 -5.74
N HIS A 129 -4.17 -5.12 -6.18
CA HIS A 129 -3.31 -4.94 -7.35
C HIS A 129 -3.00 -6.27 -8.01
N ALA A 130 -2.56 -6.20 -9.26
CA ALA A 130 -2.02 -7.35 -9.96
C ALA A 130 -0.54 -7.14 -10.28
N HIS A 131 0.21 -8.23 -10.21
CA HIS A 131 1.55 -8.37 -10.75
C HIS A 131 1.45 -9.12 -12.09
N ILE A 132 2.03 -8.54 -13.14
CA ILE A 132 2.08 -9.17 -14.45
C ILE A 132 3.53 -9.17 -14.92
N VAL A 133 4.10 -10.35 -15.06
CA VAL A 133 5.45 -10.49 -15.64
C VAL A 133 5.32 -10.70 -17.14
N PHE A 134 6.03 -9.90 -17.91
CA PHE A 134 6.06 -9.95 -19.37
C PHE A 134 7.42 -10.38 -19.91
N CYS A 135 7.41 -11.14 -21.00
CA CYS A 135 8.60 -11.30 -21.83
C CYS A 135 8.92 -9.99 -22.55
N ASN A 136 10.16 -9.52 -22.45
CA ASN A 136 10.62 -8.26 -23.06
C ASN A 136 11.14 -8.43 -24.49
N LEU A 137 10.90 -9.56 -25.11
CA LEU A 137 11.32 -9.85 -26.47
C LEU A 137 10.12 -10.13 -27.36
N ASP A 138 10.14 -9.56 -28.58
CA ASP A 138 9.26 -10.05 -29.62
C ASP A 138 9.73 -11.44 -30.14
N LYS A 139 8.99 -12.02 -31.05
CA LYS A 139 9.32 -13.33 -31.61
C LYS A 139 10.66 -13.36 -32.39
N ASN A 140 11.15 -12.18 -32.82
CA ASN A 140 12.40 -12.03 -33.59
C ASN A 140 13.59 -11.56 -32.72
N GLY A 141 13.39 -11.49 -31.39
CA GLY A 141 14.43 -11.12 -30.44
C GLY A 141 14.68 -9.63 -30.30
N LYS A 142 13.81 -8.76 -30.81
CA LYS A 142 13.90 -7.33 -30.55
C LYS A 142 13.40 -7.02 -29.15
N THR A 143 14.13 -6.17 -28.43
CA THR A 143 13.75 -5.71 -27.09
C THR A 143 12.60 -4.70 -27.21
N LEU A 144 11.47 -4.99 -26.60
CA LEU A 144 10.25 -4.20 -26.72
C LEU A 144 10.24 -2.95 -25.82
N LEU A 145 10.48 -3.13 -24.53
CA LEU A 145 10.36 -2.05 -23.54
C LEU A 145 11.31 -0.86 -23.81
N LYS A 146 12.51 -1.12 -24.30
CA LYS A 146 13.50 -0.07 -24.64
C LYS A 146 12.99 0.86 -25.75
N ASN A 147 12.12 0.37 -26.61
CA ASN A 147 11.60 1.10 -27.77
C ASN A 147 10.31 1.86 -27.48
N MET A 148 9.72 1.70 -26.29
CA MET A 148 8.51 2.43 -25.90
C MET A 148 8.78 3.92 -25.75
N THR A 149 7.95 4.71 -26.40
CA THR A 149 7.92 6.17 -26.27
C THR A 149 7.04 6.60 -25.09
N LYS A 150 7.09 7.89 -24.73
CA LYS A 150 6.17 8.47 -23.74
C LYS A 150 4.70 8.36 -24.19
N SER A 151 4.45 8.42 -25.49
CA SER A 151 3.12 8.23 -26.08
C SER A 151 2.64 6.81 -25.87
N ASP A 152 3.50 5.80 -26.09
CA ASP A 152 3.15 4.39 -25.90
C ASP A 152 2.86 4.08 -24.43
N LEU A 153 3.64 4.66 -23.51
CA LEU A 153 3.36 4.55 -22.07
C LEU A 153 2.02 5.21 -21.69
N SER A 154 1.64 6.32 -22.35
CA SER A 154 0.32 6.93 -22.16
C SER A 154 -0.79 6.04 -22.68
N LYS A 155 -0.64 5.50 -23.89
CA LYS A 155 -1.61 4.54 -24.48
C LYS A 155 -1.76 3.29 -23.61
N LEU A 156 -0.68 2.80 -23.02
CA LEU A 156 -0.74 1.67 -22.10
C LEU A 156 -1.59 1.98 -20.85
N GLN A 157 -1.49 3.20 -20.30
CA GLN A 157 -2.36 3.65 -19.20
C GLN A 157 -3.83 3.74 -19.64
N ASP A 158 -4.10 4.26 -20.85
CA ASP A 158 -5.45 4.35 -21.41
C ASP A 158 -6.04 2.94 -21.60
N LEU A 159 -5.27 2.03 -22.20
CA LEU A 159 -5.68 0.65 -22.42
C LEU A 159 -6.04 -0.07 -21.11
N VAL A 160 -5.27 0.14 -20.04
CA VAL A 160 -5.57 -0.43 -18.72
C VAL A 160 -6.87 0.16 -18.15
N SER A 161 -7.07 1.47 -18.23
CA SER A 161 -8.28 2.11 -17.72
C SER A 161 -9.54 1.62 -18.42
N ASP A 162 -9.48 1.46 -19.75
CA ASP A 162 -10.59 1.04 -20.58
C ASP A 162 -10.94 -0.44 -20.33
N ASN A 163 -9.93 -1.33 -20.29
CA ASN A 163 -10.15 -2.76 -20.02
C ASN A 163 -10.70 -3.03 -18.62
N LEU A 164 -10.22 -2.30 -17.61
CA LEU A 164 -10.65 -2.48 -16.22
C LEU A 164 -11.86 -1.60 -15.86
N GLN A 165 -12.36 -0.78 -16.77
CA GLN A 165 -13.47 0.15 -16.53
C GLN A 165 -13.26 1.01 -15.29
N MET A 166 -12.02 1.48 -15.10
CA MET A 166 -11.62 2.33 -13.98
C MET A 166 -11.29 3.75 -14.46
N GLU A 167 -11.51 4.75 -13.61
CA GLU A 167 -11.06 6.11 -13.90
C GLU A 167 -9.55 6.14 -14.07
N ARG A 168 -9.07 6.70 -15.19
CA ARG A 168 -7.64 6.88 -15.43
C ARG A 168 -7.01 7.84 -14.42
N GLY A 169 -5.83 7.49 -13.91
CA GLY A 169 -5.02 8.39 -13.11
C GLY A 169 -4.59 9.64 -13.91
N LYS A 170 -4.55 10.80 -13.27
CA LYS A 170 -4.08 12.04 -13.93
C LYS A 170 -2.60 11.94 -14.29
N PRO A 171 -2.18 12.49 -15.43
CA PRO A 171 -0.78 12.53 -15.83
C PRO A 171 0.10 13.18 -14.76
N ALA A 172 1.32 12.66 -14.57
CA ALA A 172 2.29 13.22 -13.62
C ALA A 172 2.62 14.70 -13.90
N LYS A 173 2.51 15.15 -15.16
CA LYS A 173 2.67 16.55 -15.56
C LYS A 173 1.62 17.48 -14.93
N GLU A 174 0.38 17.00 -14.73
CA GLU A 174 -0.70 17.77 -14.13
C GLU A 174 -0.65 17.74 -12.60
N THR A 175 -0.24 16.61 -12.04
CA THR A 175 -0.21 16.40 -10.58
C THR A 175 1.08 16.82 -9.92
N GLY A 176 2.14 17.06 -10.70
CA GLY A 176 3.51 17.24 -10.18
C GLY A 176 4.08 15.99 -9.50
N ALA A 177 3.40 14.85 -9.59
CA ALA A 177 3.79 13.62 -8.93
C ALA A 177 5.15 13.13 -9.45
N LYS A 178 6.10 12.96 -8.54
CA LYS A 178 7.39 12.31 -8.82
C LYS A 178 7.31 10.87 -8.32
N HIS A 179 7.89 9.96 -9.10
CA HIS A 179 8.00 8.58 -8.65
C HIS A 179 8.86 8.54 -7.38
N LYS A 180 8.28 8.02 -6.29
CA LYS A 180 8.98 7.76 -5.04
C LYS A 180 9.04 6.26 -4.83
N HIS A 181 10.18 5.77 -4.34
CA HIS A 181 10.27 4.38 -3.93
C HIS A 181 9.23 4.11 -2.83
N HIS A 182 8.59 2.94 -2.88
CA HIS A 182 7.47 2.61 -1.97
C HIS A 182 7.82 2.77 -0.48
N THR A 183 9.06 2.43 -0.07
CA THR A 183 9.53 2.61 1.31
C THR A 183 9.58 4.09 1.71
N VAL A 184 10.04 4.97 0.83
CA VAL A 184 10.08 6.42 1.08
C VAL A 184 8.65 6.98 1.16
N TYR A 185 7.76 6.57 0.26
CA TYR A 185 6.37 6.99 0.28
C TYR A 185 5.65 6.57 1.57
N ARG A 186 5.88 5.33 2.03
CA ARG A 186 5.33 4.83 3.31
C ARG A 186 5.85 5.62 4.49
N ALA A 187 7.17 5.81 4.59
CA ALA A 187 7.78 6.56 5.69
C ALA A 187 7.27 8.03 5.73
N GLU A 188 7.06 8.66 4.57
CA GLU A 188 6.46 10.00 4.52
C GLU A 188 5.00 10.01 4.99
N LYS A 189 4.20 9.00 4.60
CA LYS A 189 2.79 8.90 5.02
C LYS A 189 2.65 8.57 6.49
N GLU A 190 3.47 7.72 7.02
CA GLU A 190 3.53 7.41 8.45
C GLU A 190 3.94 8.63 9.26
N LYS A 191 4.97 9.36 8.81
CA LYS A 191 5.38 10.61 9.42
C LYS A 191 4.25 11.64 9.43
N GLU A 192 3.54 11.84 8.31
CA GLU A 192 2.38 12.73 8.21
C GLU A 192 1.27 12.33 9.19
N HIS A 193 1.01 11.02 9.32
CA HIS A 193 0.03 10.49 10.27
C HIS A 193 0.42 10.79 11.72
N LEU A 194 1.66 10.46 12.10
CA LEU A 194 2.20 10.72 13.43
C LEU A 194 2.24 12.21 13.79
N GLU A 195 2.57 13.08 12.82
CA GLU A 195 2.52 14.53 13.02
C GLU A 195 1.09 15.04 13.31
N ASN A 196 0.09 14.51 12.59
CA ASN A 196 -1.31 14.86 12.81
C ASN A 196 -1.82 14.34 14.17
N GLU A 197 -1.47 13.11 14.54
CA GLU A 197 -1.80 12.52 15.84
C GLU A 197 -1.16 13.30 16.98
N ASN A 198 0.12 13.63 16.89
CA ASN A 198 0.82 14.48 17.86
C ASN A 198 0.16 15.86 18.01
N LYS A 199 -0.33 16.45 16.91
CA LYS A 199 -1.06 17.72 16.96
C LYS A 199 -2.37 17.58 17.72
N SER A 200 -3.13 16.51 17.49
CA SER A 200 -4.37 16.21 18.22
C SER A 200 -4.12 16.01 19.72
N LEU A 201 -3.13 15.19 20.07
CA LEU A 201 -2.74 14.92 21.46
C LEU A 201 -2.28 16.18 22.20
N LYS A 202 -1.55 17.07 21.53
CA LYS A 202 -1.17 18.37 22.09
C LYS A 202 -2.39 19.25 22.40
N MET A 203 -3.39 19.26 21.55
CA MET A 203 -4.64 19.99 21.80
C MET A 203 -5.43 19.40 22.97
N GLU A 204 -5.49 18.07 23.09
CA GLU A 204 -6.12 17.40 24.23
C GLU A 204 -5.39 17.69 25.54
N LEU A 205 -4.06 17.71 25.52
CA LEU A 205 -3.23 18.04 26.68
C LEU A 205 -3.49 19.49 27.16
N VAL A 206 -3.66 20.44 26.25
CA VAL A 206 -4.01 21.83 26.61
C VAL A 206 -5.37 21.85 27.30
N LYS A 207 -6.39 21.22 26.74
CA LYS A 207 -7.72 21.14 27.38
C LYS A 207 -7.69 20.46 28.74
N ALA A 208 -6.89 19.40 28.90
CA ALA A 208 -6.73 18.72 30.17
C ALA A 208 -6.10 19.63 31.25
N LYS A 209 -5.11 20.44 30.87
CA LYS A 209 -4.50 21.43 31.77
C LYS A 209 -5.48 22.53 32.19
N GLU A 210 -6.26 23.06 31.24
CA GLU A 210 -7.32 24.06 31.53
C GLU A 210 -8.34 23.49 32.51
N LEU A 211 -8.76 22.24 32.34
CA LEU A 211 -9.66 21.56 33.27
C LEU A 211 -9.03 21.30 34.65
N GLN A 212 -7.72 21.07 34.73
CA GLN A 212 -7.01 20.94 36.01
C GLN A 212 -6.98 22.26 36.77
N GLU A 213 -6.70 23.38 36.12
CA GLU A 213 -6.71 24.70 36.76
C GLU A 213 -8.12 25.08 37.22
N LEU A 214 -9.14 24.88 36.39
CA LEU A 214 -10.53 25.10 36.76
C LEU A 214 -10.94 24.27 37.99
N ASN A 215 -10.57 23.01 38.03
CA ASN A 215 -10.81 22.15 39.19
C ASN A 215 -10.10 22.64 40.43
N LYS A 216 -8.90 23.22 40.32
CA LYS A 216 -8.17 23.81 41.42
C LYS A 216 -8.86 25.08 41.97
N GLU A 217 -9.30 25.98 41.07
CA GLU A 217 -10.05 27.15 41.43
C GLU A 217 -11.38 26.81 42.15
N LEU A 218 -12.16 25.88 41.59
CA LEU A 218 -13.37 25.39 42.23
C LEU A 218 -13.17 24.79 43.61
N ARG A 219 -12.03 24.10 43.82
CA ARG A 219 -11.67 23.56 45.15
C ARG A 219 -11.35 24.64 46.17
N GLU A 220 -10.68 25.70 45.75
CA GLU A 220 -10.38 26.86 46.66
C GLU A 220 -11.70 27.64 46.98
N GLU A 221 -12.60 27.83 46.01
CA GLU A 221 -13.91 28.43 46.24
C GLU A 221 -14.75 27.58 47.22
N LEU A 222 -14.78 26.25 47.04
CA LEU A 222 -15.47 25.34 47.95
C LEU A 222 -14.90 25.38 49.37
N LYS A 223 -13.59 25.51 49.53
CA LYS A 223 -12.95 25.64 50.86
C LYS A 223 -13.35 26.97 51.52
N GLN A 224 -13.44 28.05 50.79
CA GLN A 224 -13.85 29.37 51.28
C GLN A 224 -15.35 29.42 51.68
N ALA A 225 -16.19 28.66 50.96
CA ALA A 225 -17.64 28.62 51.20
C ALA A 225 -18.04 27.69 52.36
N ALA A 226 -17.17 26.79 52.80
CA ALA A 226 -17.45 25.80 53.86
C ALA A 226 -17.30 26.44 55.26
N ALA A 227 -18.42 26.95 55.82
CA ALA A 227 -18.44 27.58 57.13
C ALA A 227 -18.81 26.65 58.31
N THR A 228 -19.22 25.42 58.07
CA THR A 228 -19.71 24.51 59.12
C THR A 228 -19.05 23.10 59.06
N ARG A 229 -19.05 22.39 60.20
CA ARG A 229 -18.46 21.02 60.30
C ARG A 229 -19.11 19.99 59.35
N GLU A 230 -20.38 20.20 59.05
CA GLU A 230 -21.13 19.34 58.10
C GLU A 230 -20.74 19.56 56.65
N ASP A 231 -20.40 20.78 56.29
CA ASP A 231 -19.93 21.14 54.95
C ASP A 231 -18.50 20.64 54.72
N TYR A 232 -17.68 20.61 55.81
CA TYR A 232 -16.33 19.99 55.76
C TYR A 232 -16.36 18.49 55.44
N ALA A 233 -17.30 17.72 56.05
CA ALA A 233 -17.43 16.29 55.78
C ALA A 233 -17.88 16.00 54.33
N LYS A 234 -18.77 16.84 53.78
CA LYS A 234 -19.18 16.77 52.35
C LYS A 234 -18.01 17.07 51.43
N LEU A 235 -17.20 18.05 51.80
CA LEU A 235 -16.01 18.46 51.04
C LEU A 235 -14.93 17.37 51.02
N GLU A 236 -14.72 16.68 52.16
CA GLU A 236 -13.78 15.55 52.22
C GLU A 236 -14.23 14.38 51.36
N ALA A 237 -15.53 14.07 51.35
CA ALA A 237 -16.09 13.03 50.50
C ALA A 237 -15.92 13.36 49.00
N LEU A 238 -16.21 14.62 48.63
CA LEU A 238 -16.03 15.10 47.26
C LEU A 238 -14.58 15.11 46.80
N ASN A 239 -13.66 15.51 47.69
CA ASN A 239 -12.20 15.48 47.44
C ASN A 239 -11.69 14.05 47.23
N LYS A 240 -12.23 13.07 47.94
CA LYS A 240 -11.89 11.67 47.77
C LYS A 240 -12.33 11.16 46.38
N ASP A 241 -13.56 11.42 45.99
CA ASP A 241 -14.09 11.05 44.68
C ASP A 241 -13.30 11.68 43.52
N LEU A 242 -12.94 12.97 43.66
CA LEU A 242 -12.14 13.69 42.66
C LEU A 242 -10.69 13.14 42.57
N LYS A 243 -10.06 12.77 43.68
CA LYS A 243 -8.75 12.13 43.67
C LYS A 243 -8.76 10.78 42.95
N GLU A 244 -9.81 9.97 43.16
CA GLU A 244 -9.98 8.70 42.47
C GLU A 244 -10.18 8.89 40.96
N LYS A 245 -10.95 9.86 40.55
CA LYS A 245 -11.17 10.22 39.13
C LYS A 245 -9.89 10.75 38.45
N ILE A 246 -9.10 11.56 39.15
CA ILE A 246 -7.81 12.06 38.65
C ILE A 246 -6.85 10.87 38.47
N LYS A 247 -6.73 10.01 39.47
CA LYS A 247 -5.86 8.84 39.41
C LYS A 247 -6.24 7.89 38.27
N SER A 248 -7.53 7.71 38.00
CA SER A 248 -7.98 6.91 36.85
C SER A 248 -7.62 7.52 35.50
N LYS A 249 -7.60 8.87 35.38
CA LYS A 249 -7.16 9.57 34.17
C LYS A 249 -5.64 9.61 34.00
N GLU A 250 -4.89 9.72 35.10
CA GLU A 250 -3.43 9.62 35.07
C GLU A 250 -2.97 8.21 34.66
N LEU A 251 -3.62 7.17 35.16
CA LEU A 251 -3.39 5.79 34.72
C LEU A 251 -3.66 5.59 33.23
N THR A 252 -4.68 6.23 32.69
CA THR A 252 -5.00 6.16 31.24
C THR A 252 -3.95 6.88 30.41
N ASN A 253 -3.42 8.01 30.88
CA ASN A 253 -2.34 8.74 30.22
C ASN A 253 -1.00 7.98 30.28
N GLU A 254 -0.68 7.31 31.39
CA GLU A 254 0.51 6.44 31.48
C GLU A 254 0.42 5.23 30.55
N GLN A 255 -0.77 4.66 30.40
CA GLN A 255 -1.00 3.56 29.46
C GLN A 255 -0.82 4.01 28.01
N LEU A 256 -1.31 5.20 27.65
CA LEU A 256 -1.13 5.79 26.32
C LEU A 256 0.35 6.11 26.05
N THR A 257 1.09 6.62 27.04
CA THR A 257 2.52 6.90 26.91
C THR A 257 3.32 5.62 26.65
N LYS A 258 3.00 4.52 27.33
CA LYS A 258 3.65 3.22 27.10
C LYS A 258 3.42 2.64 25.71
N ILE A 259 2.22 2.86 25.14
CA ILE A 259 1.89 2.40 23.77
C ILE A 259 2.66 3.24 22.72
N ILE A 260 3.04 4.47 23.04
CA ILE A 260 3.79 5.35 22.14
C ILE A 260 5.30 5.04 22.18
N ASP A 261 5.79 4.49 23.28
CA ASP A 261 7.21 4.16 23.50
C ASP A 261 7.56 2.71 23.06
N GLU A 262 6.59 1.86 22.75
CA GLU A 262 6.71 0.53 22.13
C GLU A 262 6.52 0.61 20.59
#